data_e3eabcce354adcd4c60243c08fd26801
#
_entry.id   e3eabcce354adcd4c60243c08fd26801
#
_cell.length_a   1.000
_cell.length_b   1.000
_cell.length_c   1.000
_cell.angle_alpha   90.00
_cell.angle_beta   90.00
_cell.angle_gamma   90.00
#
_symmetry.space_group_name_H-M   'P 1'
#
loop_
_entity.id
_entity.type
_entity.pdbx_description
1 polymer ?
#
loop_
_entity_poly.entity_id
_entity_poly.type
_entity_poly.pdbx_seq_one_letter_code
_entity_poly.pdbx_strand_id
1 'polypeptide(L)'
;MQEQPEAQSIVFVVDDDASLREALKSLLRSVGRRVEVFGTTADFLEHKFLDDAAACLVLDIRLPGQSGLDFQAELAKAGLRIPIIFISGHGDIAMSVRAMKAGAVEFLTKPLREQDLLDAVQVALDRDRKRRAEDKAVGEVRTRFEALTPRERQVMSLVAAGMMNKQIAAELSVSEITVKVHRGNVMKKMGARSLADLIRMANTLGIVRRTRT
;
A
#
# COMPACT_ATOMS: atom_id res chain seq x y z
N MET A 1 23.93 -6.61 14.62
CA MET A 1 22.65 -6.20 14.01
C MET A 1 22.79 -6.56 12.54
N GLN A 2 22.27 -7.70 12.12
CA GLN A 2 22.33 -8.14 10.71
C GLN A 2 21.33 -7.29 9.95
N GLU A 3 21.82 -6.42 9.07
CA GLU A 3 21.02 -5.80 8.01
C GLU A 3 20.38 -6.93 7.21
N GLN A 4 19.07 -7.08 7.34
CA GLN A 4 18.31 -7.88 6.38
C GLN A 4 18.61 -7.30 5.00
N PRO A 5 18.92 -8.13 3.97
CA PRO A 5 19.10 -7.62 2.63
C PRO A 5 17.87 -6.79 2.27
N GLU A 6 18.07 -5.49 2.09
CA GLU A 6 17.01 -4.59 1.63
C GLU A 6 16.42 -5.22 0.38
N ALA A 7 15.18 -5.69 0.48
CA ALA A 7 14.43 -6.17 -0.68
C ALA A 7 14.58 -5.11 -1.75
N GLN A 8 15.26 -5.47 -2.85
CA GLN A 8 15.77 -4.53 -3.84
C GLN A 8 14.65 -3.59 -4.29
N SER A 9 14.66 -2.36 -3.77
CA SER A 9 13.71 -1.35 -4.20
C SER A 9 13.97 -0.97 -5.65
N ILE A 10 12.91 -0.65 -6.39
CA ILE A 10 12.99 -0.29 -7.80
C ILE A 10 12.47 1.11 -8.03
N VAL A 11 13.17 1.88 -8.84
CA VAL A 11 12.73 3.18 -9.33
C VAL A 11 12.39 3.06 -10.80
N PHE A 12 11.14 3.35 -11.12
CA PHE A 12 10.68 3.47 -12.49
C PHE A 12 10.81 4.92 -12.95
N VAL A 13 11.24 5.13 -14.18
CA VAL A 13 11.32 6.47 -14.79
C VAL A 13 10.55 6.44 -16.10
N VAL A 14 9.58 7.34 -16.26
CA VAL A 14 8.85 7.54 -17.51
C VAL A 14 9.04 8.98 -17.97
N ASP A 15 9.73 9.15 -19.08
CA ASP A 15 10.06 10.44 -19.71
C ASP A 15 10.29 10.20 -21.19
N ASP A 16 9.89 11.08 -22.08
CA ASP A 16 10.09 10.93 -23.52
C ASP A 16 11.51 11.31 -23.98
N ASP A 17 12.25 12.11 -23.17
CA ASP A 17 13.64 12.46 -23.42
C ASP A 17 14.61 11.31 -23.06
N ALA A 18 15.16 10.67 -24.07
CA ALA A 18 16.11 9.57 -23.90
C ALA A 18 17.39 9.97 -23.13
N SER A 19 17.86 11.21 -23.31
CA SER A 19 19.07 11.71 -22.66
C SER A 19 18.83 11.88 -21.16
N LEU A 20 17.68 12.43 -20.79
CA LEU A 20 17.28 12.58 -19.40
C LEU A 20 17.08 11.22 -18.74
N ARG A 21 16.40 10.27 -19.43
CA ARG A 21 16.22 8.91 -18.89
C ARG A 21 17.56 8.24 -18.54
N GLU A 22 18.57 8.31 -19.44
CA GLU A 22 19.89 7.73 -19.16
C GLU A 22 20.65 8.48 -18.06
N ALA A 23 20.53 9.78 -17.97
CA ALA A 23 21.09 10.58 -16.88
C ALA A 23 20.51 10.19 -15.52
N LEU A 24 19.17 10.11 -15.42
CA LEU A 24 18.47 9.69 -14.20
C LEU A 24 18.81 8.24 -13.82
N LYS A 25 18.86 7.35 -14.79
CA LYS A 25 19.26 5.95 -14.58
C LYS A 25 20.68 5.84 -14.04
N SER A 26 21.64 6.59 -14.60
CA SER A 26 23.02 6.66 -14.14
C SER A 26 23.11 7.16 -12.71
N LEU A 27 22.45 8.28 -12.41
CA LEU A 27 22.43 8.89 -11.08
C LEU A 27 21.86 7.92 -10.02
N LEU A 28 20.70 7.34 -10.28
CA LEU A 28 20.05 6.45 -9.33
C LEU A 28 20.83 5.13 -9.13
N ARG A 29 21.46 4.62 -10.18
CA ARG A 29 22.35 3.46 -10.08
C ARG A 29 23.61 3.74 -9.28
N SER A 30 24.17 4.94 -9.37
CA SER A 30 25.38 5.32 -8.62
C SER A 30 25.17 5.26 -7.11
N VAL A 31 23.93 5.41 -6.65
CA VAL A 31 23.53 5.27 -5.23
C VAL A 31 22.91 3.88 -4.93
N GLY A 32 23.16 2.88 -5.78
CA GLY A 32 22.80 1.48 -5.55
C GLY A 32 21.31 1.16 -5.79
N ARG A 33 20.55 1.99 -6.50
CA ARG A 33 19.15 1.72 -6.81
C ARG A 33 18.99 0.88 -8.08
N ARG A 34 18.05 -0.05 -8.07
CA ARG A 34 17.58 -0.70 -9.30
C ARG A 34 16.69 0.29 -10.05
N VAL A 35 16.94 0.47 -11.35
CA VAL A 35 16.21 1.46 -12.16
C VAL A 35 15.78 0.83 -13.47
N GLU A 36 14.52 1.05 -13.82
CA GLU A 36 13.94 0.72 -15.12
C GLU A 36 13.36 1.98 -15.75
N VAL A 37 13.60 2.16 -17.04
CA VAL A 37 13.25 3.40 -17.75
C VAL A 37 12.35 3.08 -18.95
N PHE A 38 11.38 3.95 -19.20
CA PHE A 38 10.37 3.81 -20.25
C PHE A 38 10.22 5.12 -21.01
N GLY A 39 10.05 5.05 -22.31
CA GLY A 39 9.80 6.21 -23.16
C GLY A 39 8.35 6.65 -23.17
N THR A 40 7.43 5.75 -22.82
CA THR A 40 5.99 6.00 -22.85
C THR A 40 5.29 5.38 -21.64
N THR A 41 4.08 5.88 -21.35
CA THR A 41 3.21 5.30 -20.33
C THR A 41 2.70 3.91 -20.72
N ALA A 42 2.55 3.64 -22.01
CA ALA A 42 2.13 2.34 -22.54
C ALA A 42 3.18 1.27 -22.23
N ASP A 43 4.47 1.53 -22.52
CA ASP A 43 5.56 0.60 -22.22
C ASP A 43 5.64 0.28 -20.71
N PHE A 44 5.38 1.30 -19.87
CA PHE A 44 5.34 1.12 -18.43
C PHE A 44 4.18 0.21 -17.98
N LEU A 45 2.98 0.36 -18.56
CA LEU A 45 1.81 -0.47 -18.21
C LEU A 45 1.96 -1.93 -18.65
N GLU A 46 2.69 -2.18 -19.74
CA GLU A 46 2.99 -3.54 -20.21
C GLU A 46 4.05 -4.25 -19.35
N HIS A 47 4.74 -3.49 -18.49
CA HIS A 47 5.79 -4.03 -17.63
C HIS A 47 5.20 -4.95 -16.55
N LYS A 48 5.87 -6.10 -16.31
CA LYS A 48 5.54 -7.01 -15.22
C LYS A 48 6.16 -6.52 -13.92
N PHE A 49 5.34 -5.96 -13.04
CA PHE A 49 5.81 -5.51 -11.74
C PHE A 49 6.20 -6.70 -10.84
N LEU A 50 7.32 -6.57 -10.13
CA LEU A 50 7.69 -7.52 -9.09
C LEU A 50 6.88 -7.20 -7.83
N ASP A 51 6.05 -8.12 -7.39
CA ASP A 51 5.07 -7.90 -6.31
C ASP A 51 5.70 -7.57 -4.96
N ASP A 52 6.94 -8.02 -4.67
CA ASP A 52 7.54 -7.90 -3.34
C ASP A 52 8.52 -6.72 -3.17
N ALA A 53 8.92 -6.04 -4.24
CA ALA A 53 9.85 -4.91 -4.16
C ALA A 53 9.14 -3.58 -3.91
N ALA A 54 9.66 -2.78 -2.96
CA ALA A 54 9.19 -1.40 -2.83
C ALA A 54 9.54 -0.62 -4.10
N ALA A 55 8.59 0.18 -4.59
CA ALA A 55 8.73 0.88 -5.86
C ALA A 55 8.29 2.34 -5.78
N CYS A 56 8.88 3.19 -6.64
CA CYS A 56 8.35 4.51 -6.92
C CYS A 56 8.49 4.84 -8.40
N LEU A 57 7.70 5.81 -8.87
CA LEU A 57 7.66 6.26 -10.25
C LEU A 57 8.09 7.72 -10.33
N VAL A 58 9.14 8.00 -11.07
CA VAL A 58 9.53 9.34 -11.53
C VAL A 58 8.88 9.54 -12.90
N LEU A 59 8.01 10.51 -13.02
CA LEU A 59 7.11 10.68 -14.16
C LEU A 59 7.19 12.10 -14.73
N ASP A 60 7.51 12.22 -16.01
CA ASP A 60 7.34 13.51 -16.67
C ASP A 60 5.85 13.85 -16.76
N ILE A 61 5.56 15.11 -16.49
CA ILE A 61 4.19 15.62 -16.59
C ILE A 61 3.73 15.82 -18.02
N ARG A 62 4.68 16.07 -18.93
CA ARG A 62 4.42 16.36 -20.34
C ARG A 62 4.92 15.22 -21.23
N LEU A 63 4.13 14.16 -21.29
CA LEU A 63 4.40 13.07 -22.22
C LEU A 63 3.61 13.26 -23.54
N PRO A 64 4.15 12.83 -24.66
CA PRO A 64 3.42 12.84 -25.92
C PRO A 64 2.12 12.03 -25.84
N GLY A 65 1.00 12.67 -26.18
CA GLY A 65 -0.31 12.01 -26.22
C GLY A 65 -1.06 11.88 -24.90
N GLN A 66 -0.38 11.97 -23.74
CA GLN A 66 -1.02 11.85 -22.44
C GLN A 66 -0.33 12.72 -21.37
N SER A 67 -1.11 13.45 -20.57
CA SER A 67 -0.56 14.15 -19.41
C SER A 67 -0.18 13.16 -18.29
N GLY A 68 0.96 13.40 -17.61
CA GLY A 68 1.34 12.61 -16.44
C GLY A 68 0.28 12.64 -15.33
N LEU A 69 -0.51 13.72 -15.20
CA LEU A 69 -1.62 13.80 -14.24
C LEU A 69 -2.79 12.86 -14.63
N ASP A 70 -3.09 12.75 -15.92
CA ASP A 70 -4.12 11.83 -16.39
C ASP A 70 -3.65 10.39 -16.21
N PHE A 71 -2.36 10.13 -16.43
CA PHE A 71 -1.76 8.83 -16.17
C PHE A 71 -1.77 8.45 -14.67
N GLN A 72 -1.53 9.40 -13.77
CA GLN A 72 -1.71 9.16 -12.32
C GLN A 72 -3.13 8.69 -12.00
N ALA A 73 -4.15 9.32 -12.60
CA ALA A 73 -5.54 8.92 -12.40
C ALA A 73 -5.85 7.54 -12.99
N GLU A 74 -5.21 7.18 -14.10
CA GLU A 74 -5.32 5.85 -14.73
C GLU A 74 -4.70 4.77 -13.84
N LEU A 75 -3.49 4.98 -13.32
CA LEU A 75 -2.84 4.07 -12.37
C LEU A 75 -3.72 3.82 -11.13
N ALA A 76 -4.33 4.88 -10.60
CA ALA A 76 -5.23 4.76 -9.46
C ALA A 76 -6.48 3.92 -9.79
N LYS A 77 -7.07 4.07 -10.98
CA LYS A 77 -8.20 3.25 -11.46
C LYS A 77 -7.80 1.79 -11.68
N ALA A 78 -6.58 1.55 -12.15
CA ALA A 78 -6.02 0.21 -12.32
C ALA A 78 -5.63 -0.47 -11.00
N GLY A 79 -5.76 0.22 -9.87
CA GLY A 79 -5.35 -0.29 -8.55
C GLY A 79 -3.84 -0.30 -8.30
N LEU A 80 -3.06 0.29 -9.20
CA LEU A 80 -1.61 0.42 -9.07
C LEU A 80 -1.27 1.59 -8.15
N ARG A 81 -0.92 1.27 -6.90
CA ARG A 81 -0.64 2.28 -5.86
C ARG A 81 0.84 2.59 -5.74
N ILE A 82 1.49 2.94 -6.83
CA ILE A 82 2.91 3.32 -6.85
C ILE A 82 3.03 4.80 -6.47
N PRO A 83 3.86 5.18 -5.48
CA PRO A 83 4.15 6.58 -5.18
C PRO A 83 4.79 7.28 -6.38
N ILE A 84 4.29 8.47 -6.73
CA ILE A 84 4.70 9.21 -7.91
C ILE A 84 5.43 10.48 -7.51
N ILE A 85 6.57 10.72 -8.16
CA ILE A 85 7.34 11.96 -8.15
C ILE A 85 7.22 12.55 -9.54
N PHE A 86 6.62 13.73 -9.65
CA PHE A 86 6.55 14.41 -10.94
C PHE A 86 7.81 15.21 -11.23
N ILE A 87 8.20 15.20 -12.51
CA ILE A 87 9.21 16.10 -13.04
C ILE A 87 8.60 16.96 -14.16
N SER A 88 8.98 18.24 -14.27
CA SER A 88 8.42 19.14 -15.29
C SER A 88 9.41 20.19 -15.72
N GLY A 89 9.51 20.44 -17.03
CA GLY A 89 10.30 21.54 -17.60
C GLY A 89 9.65 22.92 -17.43
N HIS A 90 8.37 22.99 -17.05
CA HIS A 90 7.64 24.23 -16.82
C HIS A 90 6.84 24.10 -15.53
N GLY A 91 7.36 24.69 -14.46
CA GLY A 91 6.70 24.67 -13.15
C GLY A 91 5.51 25.63 -13.10
N ASP A 92 4.34 25.17 -13.56
CA ASP A 92 3.10 25.88 -13.28
C ASP A 92 2.62 25.53 -11.87
N ILE A 93 2.46 26.54 -11.02
CA ILE A 93 1.99 26.38 -9.63
C ILE A 93 0.66 25.63 -9.58
N ALA A 94 -0.26 25.93 -10.50
CA ALA A 94 -1.56 25.24 -10.53
C ALA A 94 -1.41 23.74 -10.79
N MET A 95 -0.47 23.35 -11.64
CA MET A 95 -0.20 21.97 -11.99
C MET A 95 0.45 21.21 -10.82
N SER A 96 1.44 21.82 -10.14
CA SER A 96 2.06 21.22 -8.96
C SER A 96 1.04 21.01 -7.83
N VAL A 97 0.18 21.99 -7.58
CA VAL A 97 -0.90 21.88 -6.58
C VAL A 97 -1.88 20.74 -6.94
N ARG A 98 -2.23 20.58 -8.21
CA ARG A 98 -3.09 19.46 -8.66
C ARG A 98 -2.42 18.11 -8.44
N ALA A 99 -1.15 17.97 -8.81
CA ALA A 99 -0.37 16.75 -8.61
C ALA A 99 -0.33 16.35 -7.13
N MET A 100 0.00 17.29 -6.26
CA MET A 100 0.08 17.05 -4.81
C MET A 100 -1.28 16.71 -4.20
N LYS A 101 -2.36 17.41 -4.60
CA LYS A 101 -3.72 17.06 -4.17
C LYS A 101 -4.17 15.68 -4.64
N ALA A 102 -3.69 15.22 -5.77
CA ALA A 102 -3.93 13.88 -6.30
C ALA A 102 -3.05 12.79 -5.62
N GLY A 103 -2.21 13.18 -4.65
CA GLY A 103 -1.43 12.26 -3.82
C GLY A 103 -0.01 11.98 -4.31
N ALA A 104 0.53 12.79 -5.21
CA ALA A 104 1.95 12.74 -5.54
C ALA A 104 2.83 12.90 -4.29
N VAL A 105 4.01 12.32 -4.31
CA VAL A 105 4.98 12.45 -3.23
C VAL A 105 5.71 13.78 -3.32
N GLU A 106 6.11 14.14 -4.54
CA GLU A 106 6.85 15.36 -4.79
C GLU A 106 6.65 15.86 -6.23
N PHE A 107 6.95 17.13 -6.46
CA PHE A 107 6.92 17.77 -7.76
C PHE A 107 8.23 18.55 -7.95
N LEU A 108 9.07 18.12 -8.88
CA LEU A 108 10.39 18.69 -9.15
C LEU A 108 10.40 19.41 -10.50
N THR A 109 11.06 20.57 -10.54
CA THR A 109 11.21 21.32 -11.80
C THR A 109 12.55 21.02 -12.46
N LYS A 110 12.56 20.91 -13.79
CA LYS A 110 13.79 20.83 -14.60
C LYS A 110 14.39 22.26 -14.73
N PRO A 111 15.72 22.46 -14.58
CA PRO A 111 16.75 21.46 -14.36
C PRO A 111 16.69 20.88 -12.93
N LEU A 112 16.80 19.55 -12.84
CA LEU A 112 16.72 18.84 -11.56
C LEU A 112 18.01 19.04 -10.74
N ARG A 113 17.83 19.26 -9.45
CA ARG A 113 18.93 19.09 -8.48
C ARG A 113 19.00 17.63 -8.09
N GLU A 114 20.18 17.02 -8.22
CA GLU A 114 20.38 15.60 -7.92
C GLU A 114 19.91 15.23 -6.51
N GLN A 115 20.25 16.04 -5.51
CA GLN A 115 19.89 15.80 -4.12
C GLN A 115 18.37 15.82 -3.91
N ASP A 116 17.65 16.79 -4.51
CA ASP A 116 16.20 16.91 -4.38
C ASP A 116 15.50 15.66 -4.94
N LEU A 117 16.01 15.10 -6.07
CA LEU A 117 15.50 13.86 -6.64
C LEU A 117 15.78 12.66 -5.74
N LEU A 118 17.01 12.55 -5.22
CA LEU A 118 17.39 11.42 -4.35
C LEU A 118 16.57 11.41 -3.07
N ASP A 119 16.33 12.57 -2.46
CA ASP A 119 15.52 12.73 -1.27
C ASP A 119 14.05 12.37 -1.54
N ALA A 120 13.49 12.86 -2.66
CA ALA A 120 12.13 12.53 -3.07
C ALA A 120 11.96 11.02 -3.32
N VAL A 121 12.91 10.37 -3.99
CA VAL A 121 12.93 8.92 -4.23
C VAL A 121 12.97 8.16 -2.91
N GLN A 122 13.81 8.57 -1.95
CA GLN A 122 13.87 7.94 -0.64
C GLN A 122 12.52 8.00 0.08
N VAL A 123 11.91 9.20 0.14
CA VAL A 123 10.58 9.39 0.75
C VAL A 123 9.51 8.53 0.07
N ALA A 124 9.53 8.46 -1.25
CA ALA A 124 8.58 7.66 -2.03
C ALA A 124 8.73 6.16 -1.73
N LEU A 125 9.95 5.64 -1.72
CA LEU A 125 10.23 4.23 -1.42
C LEU A 125 9.83 3.86 0.01
N ASP A 126 10.09 4.73 0.98
CA ASP A 126 9.70 4.49 2.38
C ASP A 126 8.17 4.49 2.55
N ARG A 127 7.46 5.38 1.83
CA ARG A 127 5.99 5.39 1.77
C ARG A 127 5.45 4.06 1.20
N ASP A 128 6.06 3.55 0.14
CA ASP A 128 5.64 2.28 -0.47
C ASP A 128 5.94 1.07 0.43
N ARG A 129 7.12 1.04 1.07
CA ARG A 129 7.47 -0.01 2.05
C ARG A 129 6.45 -0.07 3.19
N LYS A 130 6.12 1.08 3.77
CA LYS A 130 5.13 1.16 4.84
C LYS A 130 3.76 0.65 4.39
N ARG A 131 3.27 1.12 3.24
CA ARG A 131 1.99 0.68 2.67
C ARG A 131 1.96 -0.83 2.43
N ARG A 132 3.02 -1.39 1.80
CA ARG A 132 3.12 -2.84 1.55
C ARG A 132 3.14 -3.65 2.83
N ALA A 133 3.83 -3.18 3.86
CA ALA A 133 3.84 -3.84 5.17
C ALA A 133 2.44 -3.83 5.81
N GLU A 134 1.71 -2.73 5.72
CA GLU A 134 0.33 -2.61 6.18
C GLU A 134 -0.61 -3.54 5.38
N ASP A 135 -0.53 -3.52 4.04
CA ASP A 135 -1.34 -4.38 3.17
C ASP A 135 -1.07 -5.87 3.45
N LYS A 136 0.19 -6.27 3.65
CA LYS A 136 0.58 -7.63 4.03
C LYS A 136 0.00 -8.04 5.38
N ALA A 137 0.12 -7.17 6.39
CA ALA A 137 -0.44 -7.44 7.72
C ALA A 137 -1.98 -7.61 7.66
N VAL A 138 -2.68 -6.80 6.86
CA VAL A 138 -4.13 -6.93 6.62
C VAL A 138 -4.43 -8.26 5.91
N GLY A 139 -3.65 -8.63 4.90
CA GLY A 139 -3.78 -9.89 4.16
C GLY A 139 -3.63 -11.11 5.08
N GLU A 140 -2.63 -11.11 5.97
CA GLU A 140 -2.43 -12.18 6.95
C GLU A 140 -3.62 -12.34 7.90
N VAL A 141 -4.16 -11.21 8.40
CA VAL A 141 -5.36 -11.24 9.26
C VAL A 141 -6.56 -11.78 8.49
N ARG A 142 -6.73 -11.41 7.23
CA ARG A 142 -7.81 -11.90 6.36
C ARG A 142 -7.71 -13.41 6.14
N THR A 143 -6.53 -13.93 5.80
CA THR A 143 -6.29 -15.38 5.61
C THR A 143 -6.65 -16.17 6.87
N ARG A 144 -6.23 -15.70 8.06
CA ARG A 144 -6.60 -16.33 9.34
C ARG A 144 -8.12 -16.31 9.58
N PHE A 145 -8.78 -15.22 9.23
CA PHE A 145 -10.23 -15.10 9.36
C PHE A 145 -10.98 -16.05 8.40
N GLU A 146 -10.48 -16.22 7.18
CA GLU A 146 -11.04 -17.16 6.20
C GLU A 146 -10.95 -18.62 6.65
N ALA A 147 -9.96 -18.96 7.47
CA ALA A 147 -9.81 -20.28 8.10
C ALA A 147 -10.77 -20.54 9.27
N LEU A 148 -11.54 -19.54 9.72
CA LEU A 148 -12.59 -19.72 10.72
C LEU A 148 -13.80 -20.41 10.12
N THR A 149 -14.40 -21.32 10.89
CA THR A 149 -15.72 -21.87 10.56
C THR A 149 -16.82 -20.81 10.60
N PRO A 150 -17.96 -20.99 9.94
CA PRO A 150 -19.08 -20.04 10.01
C PRO A 150 -19.47 -19.70 11.45
N ARG A 151 -19.43 -20.68 12.35
CA ARG A 151 -19.79 -20.49 13.76
C ARG A 151 -18.73 -19.68 14.51
N GLU A 152 -17.45 -19.93 14.25
CA GLU A 152 -16.36 -19.15 14.82
C GLU A 152 -16.38 -17.68 14.34
N ARG A 153 -16.72 -17.42 13.06
CA ARG A 153 -16.91 -16.07 12.53
C ARG A 153 -18.05 -15.32 13.24
N GLN A 154 -19.17 -15.99 13.46
CA GLN A 154 -20.30 -15.42 14.24
C GLN A 154 -19.84 -15.06 15.65
N VAL A 155 -19.17 -15.99 16.35
CA VAL A 155 -18.67 -15.74 17.71
C VAL A 155 -17.66 -14.59 17.71
N MET A 156 -16.72 -14.54 16.75
CA MET A 156 -15.75 -13.43 16.64
C MET A 156 -16.44 -12.08 16.49
N SER A 157 -17.45 -11.98 15.63
CA SER A 157 -18.21 -10.73 15.43
C SER A 157 -18.91 -10.24 16.70
N LEU A 158 -19.53 -11.15 17.47
CA LEU A 158 -20.23 -10.81 18.70
C LEU A 158 -19.26 -10.46 19.85
N VAL A 159 -18.12 -11.15 19.92
CA VAL A 159 -17.02 -10.82 20.86
C VAL A 159 -16.44 -9.43 20.55
N ALA A 160 -16.22 -9.11 19.27
CA ALA A 160 -15.73 -7.81 18.85
C ALA A 160 -16.73 -6.68 19.11
N ALA A 161 -18.04 -6.99 19.13
CA ALA A 161 -19.11 -6.09 19.57
C ALA A 161 -19.19 -5.92 21.10
N GLY A 162 -18.29 -6.55 21.88
CA GLY A 162 -18.22 -6.41 23.33
C GLY A 162 -19.19 -7.32 24.11
N MET A 163 -19.84 -8.29 23.46
CA MET A 163 -20.80 -9.17 24.14
C MET A 163 -20.13 -10.18 25.07
N MET A 164 -20.73 -10.41 26.21
CA MET A 164 -20.32 -11.44 27.18
C MET A 164 -20.76 -12.83 26.71
N ASN A 165 -20.11 -13.89 27.23
CA ASN A 165 -20.42 -15.27 26.84
C ASN A 165 -21.90 -15.64 27.00
N LYS A 166 -22.54 -15.19 28.09
CA LYS A 166 -23.96 -15.41 28.34
C LYS A 166 -24.85 -14.79 27.26
N GLN A 167 -24.52 -13.58 26.80
CA GLN A 167 -25.25 -12.88 25.74
C GLN A 167 -25.06 -13.57 24.39
N ILE A 168 -23.83 -13.98 24.08
CA ILE A 168 -23.49 -14.72 22.86
C ILE A 168 -24.21 -16.09 22.86
N ALA A 169 -24.25 -16.77 24.00
CA ALA A 169 -24.95 -18.06 24.15
C ALA A 169 -26.44 -17.93 23.85
N ALA A 170 -27.09 -16.89 24.38
CA ALA A 170 -28.49 -16.59 24.10
C ALA A 170 -28.73 -16.24 22.63
N GLU A 171 -27.92 -15.35 22.04
CA GLU A 171 -28.01 -14.90 20.63
C GLU A 171 -27.85 -16.09 19.66
N LEU A 172 -26.96 -17.00 19.97
CA LEU A 172 -26.61 -18.13 19.12
C LEU A 172 -27.37 -19.43 19.47
N SER A 173 -28.24 -19.42 20.49
CA SER A 173 -28.99 -20.57 21.00
C SER A 173 -28.08 -21.77 21.33
N VAL A 174 -26.99 -21.54 22.06
CA VAL A 174 -26.04 -22.56 22.52
C VAL A 174 -25.70 -22.38 23.99
N SER A 175 -24.99 -23.33 24.61
CA SER A 175 -24.50 -23.19 25.98
C SER A 175 -23.33 -22.22 26.09
N GLU A 176 -23.14 -21.59 27.25
CA GLU A 176 -21.96 -20.74 27.53
C GLU A 176 -20.66 -21.52 27.41
N ILE A 177 -20.67 -22.83 27.72
CA ILE A 177 -19.53 -23.71 27.57
C ILE A 177 -19.15 -23.82 26.10
N THR A 178 -20.13 -23.98 25.20
CA THR A 178 -19.93 -24.03 23.74
C THR A 178 -19.32 -22.70 23.23
N VAL A 179 -19.84 -21.57 23.71
CA VAL A 179 -19.27 -20.25 23.36
C VAL A 179 -17.81 -20.13 23.82
N LYS A 180 -17.48 -20.60 25.04
CA LYS A 180 -16.10 -20.59 25.55
C LYS A 180 -15.17 -21.42 24.68
N VAL A 181 -15.60 -22.58 24.21
CA VAL A 181 -14.82 -23.42 23.28
C VAL A 181 -14.61 -22.69 21.94
N HIS A 182 -15.67 -22.15 21.35
CA HIS A 182 -15.53 -21.40 20.09
C HIS A 182 -14.63 -20.19 20.24
N ARG A 183 -14.72 -19.43 21.34
CA ARG A 183 -13.80 -18.30 21.61
C ARG A 183 -12.34 -18.76 21.68
N GLY A 184 -12.07 -19.87 22.37
CA GLY A 184 -10.73 -20.46 22.44
C GLY A 184 -10.18 -20.79 21.04
N ASN A 185 -11.00 -21.42 20.21
CA ASN A 185 -10.63 -21.73 18.83
C ASN A 185 -10.40 -20.48 17.98
N VAL A 186 -11.27 -19.47 18.10
CA VAL A 186 -11.09 -18.17 17.43
C VAL A 186 -9.77 -17.53 17.83
N MET A 187 -9.49 -17.42 19.14
CA MET A 187 -8.23 -16.84 19.63
C MET A 187 -7.02 -17.58 19.04
N LYS A 188 -7.04 -18.91 19.04
CA LYS A 188 -5.98 -19.75 18.50
C LYS A 188 -5.79 -19.57 17.00
N LYS A 189 -6.87 -19.66 16.21
CA LYS A 189 -6.82 -19.59 14.74
C LYS A 189 -6.45 -18.17 14.27
N MET A 190 -6.96 -17.14 14.94
CA MET A 190 -6.59 -15.75 14.66
C MET A 190 -5.17 -15.40 15.13
N GLY A 191 -4.57 -16.21 16.03
CA GLY A 191 -3.28 -15.88 16.64
C GLY A 191 -3.37 -14.69 17.60
N ALA A 192 -4.54 -14.40 18.15
CA ALA A 192 -4.76 -13.29 19.06
C ALA A 192 -4.24 -13.63 20.46
N ARG A 193 -3.38 -12.77 21.02
CA ARG A 193 -2.80 -12.94 22.36
C ARG A 193 -3.69 -12.40 23.48
N SER A 194 -4.64 -11.54 23.12
CA SER A 194 -5.58 -10.92 24.05
C SER A 194 -6.90 -10.59 23.33
N LEU A 195 -7.94 -10.31 24.13
CA LEU A 195 -9.20 -9.81 23.60
C LEU A 195 -9.02 -8.51 22.81
N ALA A 196 -8.15 -7.62 23.28
CA ALA A 196 -7.84 -6.38 22.59
C ALA A 196 -7.20 -6.63 21.22
N ASP A 197 -6.33 -7.66 21.09
CA ASP A 197 -5.79 -8.07 19.79
C ASP A 197 -6.89 -8.54 18.84
N LEU A 198 -7.79 -9.40 19.34
CA LEU A 198 -8.91 -9.89 18.53
C LEU A 198 -9.81 -8.77 18.04
N ILE A 199 -10.11 -7.78 18.90
CA ILE A 199 -10.90 -6.61 18.54
C ILE A 199 -10.18 -5.77 17.48
N ARG A 200 -8.85 -5.54 17.59
CA ARG A 200 -8.08 -4.85 16.56
C ARG A 200 -8.14 -5.57 15.22
N MET A 201 -7.95 -6.89 15.21
CA MET A 201 -8.06 -7.71 14.00
C MET A 201 -9.46 -7.62 13.37
N ALA A 202 -10.52 -7.66 14.20
CA ALA A 202 -11.89 -7.51 13.73
C ALA A 202 -12.17 -6.12 13.13
N ASN A 203 -11.61 -5.06 13.72
CA ASN A 203 -11.70 -3.70 13.20
C ASN A 203 -10.97 -3.57 11.86
N THR A 204 -9.76 -4.15 11.74
CA THR A 204 -8.99 -4.18 10.49
C THR A 204 -9.77 -4.85 9.35
N LEU A 205 -10.56 -5.88 9.66
CA LEU A 205 -11.42 -6.59 8.70
C LEU A 205 -12.78 -5.91 8.46
N GLY A 206 -13.11 -4.84 9.19
CA GLY A 206 -14.41 -4.19 9.10
C GLY A 206 -15.60 -5.01 9.61
N ILE A 207 -15.33 -6.02 10.48
CA ILE A 207 -16.33 -7.00 10.92
C ILE A 207 -17.18 -6.49 12.10
N VAL A 208 -16.76 -5.42 12.77
CA VAL A 208 -17.48 -4.88 13.93
C VAL A 208 -18.83 -4.34 13.46
N ARG A 209 -19.93 -5.04 13.78
CA ARG A 209 -21.27 -4.46 13.69
C ARG A 209 -21.30 -3.25 14.63
N ARG A 210 -21.38 -2.04 14.08
CA ARG A 210 -21.80 -0.88 14.85
C ARG A 210 -23.18 -1.22 15.43
N THR A 211 -23.25 -1.52 16.73
CA THR A 211 -24.51 -1.49 17.45
C THR A 211 -25.09 -0.10 17.26
N ARG A 212 -26.19 0.01 16.50
CA ARG A 212 -27.01 1.22 16.52
C ARG A 212 -27.53 1.34 17.96
N THR A 213 -27.04 2.37 18.65
CA THR A 213 -27.69 2.92 19.84
C THR A 213 -29.02 3.54 19.42
#